data_bad99d30a218b25be307d82b6ba613ab
#
_entry.id   bad99d30a218b25be307d82b6ba613ab
#
_cell.length_a   1.000
_cell.length_b   1.000
_cell.length_c   1.000
_cell.angle_alpha   90.00
_cell.angle_beta   90.00
_cell.angle_gamma   90.00
#
_symmetry.space_group_name_H-M   'P 1'
#
loop_
_entity.id
_entity.type
_entity.pdbx_description
1 polymer ?
#
loop_
_entity_poly.entity_id
_entity_poly.type
_entity_poly.pdbx_seq_one_letter_code
_entity_poly.pdbx_strand_id
1 'polypeptide(L)'
;SSSSAASDVYKRQLSKFMYILKRRKTMTNQMVKGNTAVIIGAMYAGCDCFFGYPITPASEILHEASKYFPMVNRNFVQAESEEASINMIYGGASTGHRVMTASSGPGISLMQEGFTYLAGAELPAVIVDIMRAGPGLGNIGPEQGDYNQVVKGGGHGNYKNIVLAPNSVQEMCDLTMKAFELAHKYRNPVVVLADGTLGQMAEPLEFPKEAVDPTIDESWAVRGNK
;
A
#
# COMPACT_ATOMS: atom_id res chain seq x y z
N SER A 1 -6.85 9.99 -28.92
CA SER A 1 -8.05 10.48 -28.22
C SER A 1 -8.59 9.59 -27.10
N SER A 2 -8.12 8.35 -26.95
CA SER A 2 -8.56 7.48 -25.86
C SER A 2 -7.93 7.82 -24.49
N SER A 3 -6.73 8.40 -24.45
CA SER A 3 -6.04 8.73 -23.20
C SER A 3 -6.66 9.92 -22.44
N SER A 4 -7.26 10.89 -23.15
CA SER A 4 -7.90 12.05 -22.52
C SER A 4 -9.22 11.68 -21.84
N ALA A 5 -9.99 10.77 -22.42
CA ALA A 5 -11.26 10.31 -21.86
C ALA A 5 -11.06 9.47 -20.58
N ALA A 6 -10.04 8.61 -20.55
CA ALA A 6 -9.66 7.84 -19.35
C ALA A 6 -9.20 8.78 -18.22
N SER A 7 -8.38 9.79 -18.53
CA SER A 7 -7.95 10.82 -17.56
C SER A 7 -9.13 11.61 -16.98
N ASP A 8 -10.13 11.95 -17.81
CA ASP A 8 -11.33 12.69 -17.36
C ASP A 8 -12.24 11.83 -16.48
N VAL A 9 -12.40 10.55 -16.79
CA VAL A 9 -13.16 9.60 -15.95
C VAL A 9 -12.46 9.45 -14.58
N TYR A 10 -11.16 9.29 -14.57
CA TYR A 10 -10.36 9.17 -13.36
C TYR A 10 -10.43 10.44 -12.48
N LYS A 11 -10.27 11.62 -13.07
CA LYS A 11 -10.44 12.90 -12.37
C LYS A 11 -11.82 13.06 -11.76
N ARG A 12 -12.86 12.60 -12.45
CA ARG A 12 -14.25 12.61 -11.92
C ARG A 12 -14.41 11.60 -10.78
N GLN A 13 -13.80 10.44 -10.84
CA GLN A 13 -13.85 9.43 -9.78
C GLN A 13 -13.09 9.89 -8.53
N LEU A 14 -11.89 10.47 -8.70
CA LEU A 14 -11.15 11.12 -7.62
C LEU A 14 -11.91 12.32 -7.05
N SER A 15 -12.53 13.13 -7.91
CA SER A 15 -13.42 14.22 -7.48
C SER A 15 -14.59 13.69 -6.65
N LYS A 16 -15.14 12.53 -6.99
CA LYS A 16 -16.19 11.85 -6.22
C LYS A 16 -15.65 11.34 -4.88
N PHE A 17 -14.46 10.74 -4.86
CA PHE A 17 -13.78 10.32 -3.63
C PHE A 17 -13.47 11.54 -2.73
N MET A 18 -12.90 12.60 -3.31
CA MET A 18 -12.65 13.88 -2.63
C MET A 18 -13.95 14.54 -2.15
N TYR A 19 -15.04 14.44 -2.91
CA TYR A 19 -16.36 14.93 -2.51
C TYR A 19 -16.91 14.14 -1.32
N ILE A 20 -16.74 12.82 -1.31
CA ILE A 20 -17.15 11.96 -0.18
C ILE A 20 -16.33 12.28 1.07
N LEU A 21 -15.03 12.50 0.94
CA LEU A 21 -14.17 12.93 2.05
C LEU A 21 -14.47 14.38 2.48
N LYS A 22 -14.68 15.30 1.53
CA LYS A 22 -14.98 16.73 1.78
C LYS A 22 -16.38 16.98 2.34
N ARG A 23 -17.36 16.08 2.15
CA ARG A 23 -18.69 16.21 2.74
C ARG A 23 -18.69 16.23 4.26
N ARG A 24 -17.55 15.91 4.90
CA ARG A 24 -17.30 16.08 6.34
C ARG A 24 -16.69 17.45 6.68
N LYS A 25 -17.18 18.54 6.07
CA LYS A 25 -16.83 19.95 6.34
C LYS A 25 -15.49 20.45 5.76
N THR A 26 -15.57 21.60 5.15
CA THR A 26 -14.63 22.66 4.72
C THR A 26 -13.37 22.87 5.58
N MET A 27 -12.60 21.84 5.92
CA MET A 27 -11.32 21.99 6.61
C MET A 27 -10.19 21.44 5.73
N THR A 28 -9.14 22.21 5.57
CA THR A 28 -7.90 21.82 4.88
C THR A 28 -7.21 20.64 5.57
N ASN A 29 -7.43 20.48 6.88
CA ASN A 29 -6.88 19.42 7.71
C ASN A 29 -7.99 18.59 8.34
N GLN A 30 -7.94 17.27 8.22
CA GLN A 30 -8.86 16.35 8.87
C GLN A 30 -8.09 15.46 9.84
N MET A 31 -8.69 15.22 11.02
CA MET A 31 -8.19 14.21 11.96
C MET A 31 -8.40 12.82 11.36
N VAL A 32 -7.31 12.11 11.07
CA VAL A 32 -7.32 10.75 10.54
C VAL A 32 -6.36 9.86 11.31
N LYS A 33 -6.63 8.55 11.33
CA LYS A 33 -5.67 7.58 11.86
C LYS A 33 -4.52 7.34 10.88
N GLY A 34 -3.37 6.93 11.39
CA GLY A 34 -2.22 6.57 10.57
C GLY A 34 -2.55 5.49 9.52
N ASN A 35 -3.29 4.44 9.89
CA ASN A 35 -3.75 3.42 8.96
C ASN A 35 -4.65 3.98 7.85
N THR A 36 -5.50 4.96 8.14
CA THR A 36 -6.33 5.64 7.14
C THR A 36 -5.48 6.53 6.23
N ALA A 37 -4.45 7.19 6.77
CA ALA A 37 -3.53 8.04 6.02
C ALA A 37 -2.75 7.24 4.95
N VAL A 38 -2.40 5.97 5.23
CA VAL A 38 -1.82 5.05 4.24
C VAL A 38 -2.73 4.89 3.03
N ILE A 39 -4.02 4.63 3.24
CA ILE A 39 -4.97 4.45 2.13
C ILE A 39 -5.17 5.76 1.35
N ILE A 40 -5.20 6.89 2.05
CA ILE A 40 -5.24 8.20 1.37
C ILE A 40 -4.01 8.37 0.48
N GLY A 41 -2.81 8.15 1.00
CA GLY A 41 -1.57 8.21 0.22
C GLY A 41 -1.57 7.24 -0.98
N ALA A 42 -1.99 6.00 -0.79
CA ALA A 42 -2.10 4.99 -1.84
C ALA A 42 -3.08 5.42 -2.96
N MET A 43 -4.24 5.96 -2.57
CA MET A 43 -5.25 6.46 -3.52
C MET A 43 -4.70 7.62 -4.36
N TYR A 44 -3.99 8.55 -3.73
CA TYR A 44 -3.35 9.69 -4.42
C TYR A 44 -2.15 9.25 -5.26
N ALA A 45 -1.42 8.22 -4.87
CA ALA A 45 -0.32 7.64 -5.64
C ALA A 45 -0.77 6.80 -6.84
N GLY A 46 -2.08 6.67 -7.10
CA GLY A 46 -2.59 5.88 -8.20
C GLY A 46 -2.58 4.37 -7.97
N CYS A 47 -2.55 3.91 -6.71
CA CYS A 47 -2.74 2.48 -6.41
C CYS A 47 -4.09 2.03 -6.95
N ASP A 48 -4.10 1.00 -7.80
CA ASP A 48 -5.33 0.50 -8.42
C ASP A 48 -5.73 -0.90 -7.97
N CYS A 49 -4.82 -1.63 -7.31
CA CYS A 49 -5.12 -2.96 -6.75
C CYS A 49 -4.64 -3.07 -5.30
N PHE A 50 -5.54 -3.44 -4.41
CA PHE A 50 -5.23 -3.83 -3.04
C PHE A 50 -5.59 -5.31 -2.83
N PHE A 51 -4.60 -6.10 -2.43
CA PHE A 51 -4.78 -7.51 -2.06
C PHE A 51 -4.30 -7.72 -0.64
N GLY A 52 -5.13 -8.22 0.26
CA GLY A 52 -4.72 -8.32 1.66
C GLY A 52 -5.51 -9.34 2.47
N TYR A 53 -4.94 -9.71 3.59
CA TYR A 53 -5.55 -10.53 4.62
C TYR A 53 -5.57 -9.74 5.94
N PRO A 54 -6.69 -9.75 6.70
CA PRO A 54 -6.83 -8.92 7.90
C PRO A 54 -5.93 -9.41 9.03
N ILE A 55 -5.13 -8.52 9.56
CA ILE A 55 -4.29 -8.76 10.75
C ILE A 55 -4.16 -7.47 11.58
N THR A 56 -4.38 -7.59 12.89
CA THR A 56 -4.18 -6.46 13.83
C THR A 56 -2.68 -6.21 14.04
N PRO A 57 -2.21 -4.91 14.04
CA PRO A 57 -2.99 -3.68 14.01
C PRO A 57 -3.15 -3.06 12.60
N ALA A 58 -2.91 -3.78 11.51
CA ALA A 58 -3.04 -3.30 10.13
C ALA A 58 -4.47 -3.41 9.55
N SER A 59 -5.42 -4.03 10.25
CA SER A 59 -6.76 -4.36 9.73
C SER A 59 -7.55 -3.17 9.21
N GLU A 60 -7.38 -1.97 9.79
CA GLU A 60 -8.08 -0.78 9.30
C GLU A 60 -7.63 -0.37 7.89
N ILE A 61 -6.38 -0.66 7.51
CA ILE A 61 -5.90 -0.40 6.14
C ILE A 61 -6.77 -1.21 5.15
N LEU A 62 -6.97 -2.49 5.44
CA LEU A 62 -7.82 -3.36 4.62
C LEU A 62 -9.28 -2.90 4.62
N HIS A 63 -9.83 -2.51 5.78
CA HIS A 63 -11.20 -2.01 5.88
C HIS A 63 -11.40 -0.73 5.04
N GLU A 64 -10.49 0.23 5.14
CA GLU A 64 -10.57 1.46 4.35
C GLU A 64 -10.38 1.18 2.84
N ALA A 65 -9.47 0.26 2.47
CA ALA A 65 -9.32 -0.17 1.08
C ALA A 65 -10.62 -0.81 0.55
N SER A 66 -11.24 -1.73 1.31
CA SER A 66 -12.49 -2.40 0.91
C SER A 66 -13.63 -1.43 0.66
N LYS A 67 -13.61 -0.30 1.37
CA LYS A 67 -14.63 0.75 1.25
C LYS A 67 -14.37 1.70 0.09
N TYR A 68 -13.14 2.17 -0.05
CA TYR A 68 -12.86 3.28 -0.98
C TYR A 68 -12.47 2.82 -2.39
N PHE A 69 -11.77 1.70 -2.54
CA PHE A 69 -11.32 1.22 -3.86
C PHE A 69 -12.50 0.95 -4.81
N PRO A 70 -13.55 0.21 -4.40
CA PRO A 70 -14.71 -0.01 -5.27
C PRO A 70 -15.45 1.28 -5.63
N MET A 71 -15.48 2.29 -4.73
CA MET A 71 -16.15 3.57 -5.00
C MET A 71 -15.55 4.36 -6.16
N VAL A 72 -14.26 4.11 -6.46
CA VAL A 72 -13.51 4.77 -7.53
C VAL A 72 -13.08 3.79 -8.62
N ASN A 73 -13.77 2.66 -8.71
CA ASN A 73 -13.54 1.62 -9.71
C ASN A 73 -12.11 1.07 -9.71
N ARG A 74 -11.56 0.85 -8.51
CA ARG A 74 -10.28 0.17 -8.27
C ARG A 74 -10.52 -1.21 -7.68
N ASN A 75 -9.53 -2.08 -7.77
CA ASN A 75 -9.65 -3.46 -7.37
C ASN A 75 -9.31 -3.64 -5.88
N PHE A 76 -10.19 -4.33 -5.18
CA PHE A 76 -9.98 -4.80 -3.82
C PHE A 76 -10.29 -6.28 -3.74
N VAL A 77 -9.37 -7.07 -3.22
CA VAL A 77 -9.61 -8.50 -2.93
C VAL A 77 -9.08 -8.83 -1.54
N GLN A 78 -9.96 -9.38 -0.71
CA GLN A 78 -9.52 -10.05 0.51
C GLN A 78 -9.08 -11.46 0.17
N ALA A 79 -7.80 -11.74 0.38
CA ALA A 79 -7.23 -13.06 0.19
C ALA A 79 -7.54 -13.98 1.38
N GLU A 80 -7.32 -15.28 1.21
CA GLU A 80 -7.50 -16.29 2.26
C GLU A 80 -6.30 -16.42 3.21
N SER A 81 -5.15 -15.82 2.87
CA SER A 81 -3.94 -15.79 3.68
C SER A 81 -2.99 -14.68 3.24
N GLU A 82 -1.97 -14.41 4.03
CA GLU A 82 -0.89 -13.48 3.65
C GLU A 82 -0.07 -14.02 2.48
N GLU A 83 0.17 -15.32 2.41
CA GLU A 83 0.83 -15.96 1.27
C GLU A 83 0.04 -15.77 -0.02
N ALA A 84 -1.28 -15.95 0.02
CA ALA A 84 -2.15 -15.67 -1.11
C ALA A 84 -2.10 -14.19 -1.49
N SER A 85 -2.10 -13.27 -0.50
CA SER A 85 -2.02 -11.84 -0.73
C SER A 85 -0.76 -11.46 -1.51
N ILE A 86 0.42 -11.93 -1.08
CA ILE A 86 1.68 -11.57 -1.75
C ILE A 86 1.79 -12.20 -3.15
N ASN A 87 1.20 -13.37 -3.38
CA ASN A 87 1.13 -13.98 -4.71
C ASN A 87 0.18 -13.20 -5.65
N MET A 88 -0.94 -12.67 -5.13
CA MET A 88 -1.81 -11.76 -5.88
C MET A 88 -1.10 -10.45 -6.21
N ILE A 89 -0.30 -9.91 -5.28
CA ILE A 89 0.58 -8.75 -5.51
C ILE A 89 1.55 -9.04 -6.65
N TYR A 90 2.21 -10.20 -6.64
CA TYR A 90 3.12 -10.62 -7.71
C TYR A 90 2.40 -10.65 -9.07
N GLY A 91 1.23 -11.29 -9.14
CA GLY A 91 0.42 -11.36 -10.37
C GLY A 91 -0.04 -9.98 -10.85
N GLY A 92 -0.56 -9.15 -9.96
CA GLY A 92 -1.01 -7.79 -10.29
C GLY A 92 0.15 -6.88 -10.73
N ALA A 93 1.29 -6.94 -10.03
CA ALA A 93 2.48 -6.20 -10.43
C ALA A 93 3.01 -6.62 -11.80
N SER A 94 3.01 -7.93 -12.11
CA SER A 94 3.49 -8.46 -13.40
C SER A 94 2.69 -7.94 -14.59
N THR A 95 1.43 -7.57 -14.37
CA THR A 95 0.55 -6.97 -15.40
C THR A 95 0.65 -5.45 -15.48
N GLY A 96 1.60 -4.85 -14.75
CA GLY A 96 1.88 -3.41 -14.78
C GLY A 96 0.99 -2.56 -13.88
N HIS A 97 0.14 -3.19 -13.06
CA HIS A 97 -0.71 -2.47 -12.12
C HIS A 97 0.07 -1.93 -10.91
N ARG A 98 -0.42 -0.82 -10.34
CA ARG A 98 0.09 -0.28 -9.07
C ARG A 98 -0.59 -1.01 -7.92
N VAL A 99 0.15 -1.91 -7.31
CA VAL A 99 -0.36 -2.86 -6.31
C VAL A 99 0.15 -2.58 -4.91
N MET A 100 -0.68 -2.85 -3.91
CA MET A 100 -0.25 -2.82 -2.52
C MET A 100 -0.93 -3.90 -1.68
N THR A 101 -0.26 -4.23 -0.58
CA THR A 101 -0.80 -5.00 0.55
C THR A 101 -0.39 -4.35 1.87
N ALA A 102 -1.06 -4.75 2.94
CA ALA A 102 -0.69 -4.36 4.30
C ALA A 102 -0.81 -5.55 5.23
N SER A 103 0.15 -5.68 6.16
CA SER A 103 0.18 -6.77 7.13
C SER A 103 0.90 -6.36 8.42
N SER A 104 1.24 -7.32 9.26
CA SER A 104 1.93 -7.14 10.53
C SER A 104 2.66 -8.43 10.92
N GLY A 105 3.80 -8.33 11.58
CA GLY A 105 4.51 -9.39 12.28
C GLY A 105 4.48 -10.75 11.59
N PRO A 106 3.68 -11.70 12.09
CA PRO A 106 3.65 -13.05 11.51
C PRO A 106 3.15 -13.08 10.06
N GLY A 107 2.28 -12.16 9.64
CA GLY A 107 1.87 -12.05 8.25
C GLY A 107 3.00 -11.58 7.33
N ILE A 108 3.83 -10.64 7.78
CA ILE A 108 5.04 -10.24 7.07
C ILE A 108 6.02 -11.41 6.96
N SER A 109 6.15 -12.24 8.01
CA SER A 109 6.97 -13.45 7.97
C SER A 109 6.51 -14.43 6.89
N LEU A 110 5.20 -14.67 6.76
CA LEU A 110 4.61 -15.52 5.72
C LEU A 110 4.82 -14.97 4.30
N MET A 111 4.95 -13.66 4.15
CA MET A 111 5.17 -12.99 2.86
C MET A 111 6.63 -13.00 2.38
N GLN A 112 7.61 -13.40 3.20
CA GLN A 112 9.03 -13.21 2.91
C GLN A 112 9.50 -13.88 1.61
N GLU A 113 8.97 -15.06 1.28
CA GLU A 113 9.27 -15.71 0.00
C GLU A 113 8.78 -14.85 -1.18
N GLY A 114 7.57 -14.30 -1.08
CA GLY A 114 7.01 -13.40 -2.09
C GLY A 114 7.84 -12.12 -2.30
N PHE A 115 8.45 -11.57 -1.25
CA PHE A 115 9.40 -10.45 -1.39
C PHE A 115 10.58 -10.83 -2.29
N THR A 116 11.11 -12.05 -2.14
CA THR A 116 12.22 -12.51 -2.97
C THR A 116 11.83 -12.65 -4.44
N TYR A 117 10.61 -13.13 -4.70
CA TYR A 117 10.09 -13.25 -6.06
C TYR A 117 9.86 -11.89 -6.71
N LEU A 118 9.27 -10.93 -5.98
CA LEU A 118 9.08 -9.57 -6.47
C LEU A 118 10.41 -8.91 -6.83
N ALA A 119 11.41 -9.02 -5.94
CA ALA A 119 12.74 -8.47 -6.19
C ALA A 119 13.44 -9.19 -7.36
N GLY A 120 13.40 -10.52 -7.41
CA GLY A 120 14.02 -11.32 -8.46
C GLY A 120 13.41 -11.10 -9.85
N ALA A 121 12.10 -10.82 -9.92
CA ALA A 121 11.40 -10.52 -11.16
C ALA A 121 11.36 -9.02 -11.49
N GLU A 122 12.00 -8.17 -10.67
CA GLU A 122 11.98 -6.71 -10.81
C GLU A 122 10.56 -6.13 -10.90
N LEU A 123 9.67 -6.56 -9.99
CA LEU A 123 8.28 -6.14 -9.96
C LEU A 123 8.04 -5.07 -8.89
N PRO A 124 7.45 -3.93 -9.27
CA PRO A 124 7.13 -2.86 -8.32
C PRO A 124 5.94 -3.24 -7.45
N ALA A 125 6.09 -3.15 -6.14
CA ALA A 125 5.00 -3.36 -5.19
C ALA A 125 5.21 -2.51 -3.94
N VAL A 126 4.13 -2.10 -3.28
CA VAL A 126 4.17 -1.44 -1.98
C VAL A 126 3.59 -2.36 -0.93
N ILE A 127 4.37 -2.62 0.11
CA ILE A 127 3.97 -3.42 1.27
C ILE A 127 3.99 -2.50 2.49
N VAL A 128 2.93 -2.51 3.27
CA VAL A 128 2.85 -1.75 4.52
C VAL A 128 2.93 -2.73 5.68
N ASP A 129 3.90 -2.53 6.54
CA ASP A 129 4.07 -3.28 7.77
C ASP A 129 3.74 -2.38 8.97
N ILE A 130 2.66 -2.72 9.66
CA ILE A 130 2.30 -2.10 10.94
C ILE A 130 2.75 -3.05 12.03
N MET A 131 4.01 -2.88 12.47
CA MET A 131 4.70 -3.79 13.38
C MET A 131 3.94 -3.98 14.69
N ARG A 132 4.04 -5.19 15.22
CA ARG A 132 3.50 -5.57 16.52
C ARG A 132 4.49 -6.43 17.30
N ALA A 133 4.20 -6.63 18.59
CA ALA A 133 5.04 -7.41 19.49
C ALA A 133 5.14 -8.89 19.09
N GLY A 134 6.33 -9.46 19.21
CA GLY A 134 6.72 -10.84 18.97
C GLY A 134 7.37 -11.47 20.22
N PRO A 135 8.05 -12.61 20.08
CA PRO A 135 8.17 -13.46 18.90
C PRO A 135 6.98 -14.41 18.68
N GLY A 136 7.04 -15.17 17.60
CA GLY A 136 6.00 -16.14 17.20
C GLY A 136 4.71 -15.46 16.79
N LEU A 137 3.57 -15.94 17.26
CA LEU A 137 2.28 -15.27 17.03
C LEU A 137 2.25 -13.89 17.71
N GLY A 138 3.00 -13.73 18.81
CA GLY A 138 3.16 -12.48 19.55
C GLY A 138 1.88 -12.00 20.21
N ASN A 139 1.75 -10.68 20.29
CA ASN A 139 0.55 -10.01 20.74
C ASN A 139 0.30 -8.75 19.88
N ILE A 140 -0.84 -8.12 20.05
CA ILE A 140 -1.24 -6.95 19.25
C ILE A 140 -0.66 -5.62 19.74
N GLY A 141 0.13 -5.65 20.82
CA GLY A 141 0.79 -4.47 21.36
C GLY A 141 1.82 -3.89 20.39
N PRO A 142 1.99 -2.56 20.39
CA PRO A 142 2.97 -1.91 19.53
C PRO A 142 4.39 -2.31 19.92
N GLU A 143 5.17 -2.69 18.92
CA GLU A 143 6.62 -2.95 19.04
C GLU A 143 7.24 -2.80 17.65
N GLN A 144 8.56 -2.63 17.57
CA GLN A 144 9.29 -2.53 16.31
C GLN A 144 10.09 -3.82 16.01
N GLY A 145 9.44 -4.98 16.24
CA GLY A 145 10.06 -6.31 16.15
C GLY A 145 10.40 -6.76 14.73
N ASP A 146 9.71 -6.24 13.72
CA ASP A 146 9.86 -6.68 12.33
C ASP A 146 11.04 -5.99 11.60
N TYR A 147 11.69 -5.01 12.27
CA TYR A 147 12.77 -4.22 11.66
C TYR A 147 13.82 -5.07 10.96
N ASN A 148 14.34 -6.09 11.62
CA ASN A 148 15.41 -6.90 11.05
C ASN A 148 14.97 -7.70 9.83
N GLN A 149 13.78 -8.33 9.88
CA GLN A 149 13.30 -9.12 8.75
C GLN A 149 12.96 -8.26 7.52
N VAL A 150 12.56 -7.01 7.73
CA VAL A 150 12.23 -6.09 6.64
C VAL A 150 13.49 -5.40 6.09
N VAL A 151 14.35 -4.86 6.96
CA VAL A 151 15.52 -4.06 6.55
C VAL A 151 16.70 -4.93 6.13
N LYS A 152 16.91 -6.06 6.81
CA LYS A 152 18.04 -6.96 6.51
C LYS A 152 17.65 -8.08 5.53
N GLY A 153 16.34 -8.35 5.38
CA GLY A 153 15.79 -9.41 4.55
C GLY A 153 15.49 -10.68 5.35
N GLY A 154 14.27 -11.18 5.23
CA GLY A 154 13.80 -12.42 5.86
C GLY A 154 13.66 -13.59 4.88
N GLY A 155 13.70 -13.33 3.58
CA GLY A 155 13.67 -14.36 2.53
C GLY A 155 15.07 -14.82 2.12
N HIS A 156 15.17 -15.58 1.03
CA HIS A 156 16.44 -16.08 0.53
C HIS A 156 17.00 -15.23 -0.61
N GLY A 157 18.30 -15.33 -0.82
CA GLY A 157 19.02 -14.65 -1.90
C GLY A 157 19.49 -13.24 -1.52
N ASN A 158 20.20 -12.63 -2.46
CA ASN A 158 20.80 -11.31 -2.28
C ASN A 158 19.87 -10.22 -2.79
N TYR A 159 18.80 -9.92 -2.09
CA TYR A 159 17.91 -8.81 -2.38
C TYR A 159 17.90 -7.78 -1.26
N LYS A 160 17.43 -6.59 -1.53
CA LYS A 160 17.22 -5.53 -0.56
C LYS A 160 15.89 -4.83 -0.82
N ASN A 161 15.09 -4.70 0.21
CA ASN A 161 13.92 -3.85 0.16
C ASN A 161 14.34 -2.37 0.27
N ILE A 162 13.58 -1.49 -0.37
CA ILE A 162 13.59 -0.08 -0.04
C ILE A 162 12.62 0.08 1.13
N VAL A 163 13.08 0.67 2.24
CA VAL A 163 12.28 0.79 3.47
C VAL A 163 12.14 2.25 3.85
N LEU A 164 10.90 2.68 4.06
CA LEU A 164 10.54 4.02 4.50
C LEU A 164 9.85 3.93 5.86
N ALA A 165 10.33 4.67 6.84
CA ALA A 165 9.82 4.65 8.21
C ALA A 165 9.20 6.02 8.56
N PRO A 166 7.86 6.14 8.51
CA PRO A 166 7.17 7.36 8.92
C PRO A 166 7.23 7.56 10.44
N ASN A 167 7.20 8.81 10.89
CA ASN A 167 7.11 9.18 12.30
C ASN A 167 5.89 10.03 12.67
N SER A 168 4.98 10.26 11.71
CA SER A 168 3.74 11.01 11.91
C SER A 168 2.64 10.48 10.98
N VAL A 169 1.40 10.83 11.26
CA VAL A 169 0.26 10.48 10.38
C VAL A 169 0.40 11.15 9.00
N GLN A 170 0.98 12.36 8.94
CA GLN A 170 1.29 13.00 7.67
C GLN A 170 2.31 12.18 6.87
N GLU A 171 3.38 11.73 7.51
CA GLU A 171 4.37 10.90 6.84
C GLU A 171 3.84 9.51 6.46
N MET A 172 2.87 8.95 7.17
CA MET A 172 2.18 7.74 6.74
C MET A 172 1.55 7.91 5.35
N CYS A 173 0.97 9.08 5.08
CA CYS A 173 0.44 9.43 3.76
C CYS A 173 1.56 9.68 2.74
N ASP A 174 2.47 10.59 3.04
CA ASP A 174 3.48 11.10 2.12
C ASP A 174 4.49 10.02 1.72
N LEU A 175 4.95 9.22 2.69
CA LEU A 175 5.89 8.13 2.42
C LEU A 175 5.21 6.95 1.72
N THR A 176 3.89 6.73 1.90
CA THR A 176 3.16 5.78 1.08
C THR A 176 3.12 6.23 -0.39
N MET A 177 2.88 7.51 -0.66
CA MET A 177 2.98 8.05 -2.02
C MET A 177 4.40 7.88 -2.58
N LYS A 178 5.41 8.20 -1.77
CA LYS A 178 6.82 8.05 -2.15
C LYS A 178 7.20 6.59 -2.40
N ALA A 179 6.62 5.66 -1.66
CA ALA A 179 6.85 4.23 -1.84
C ALA A 179 6.43 3.77 -3.25
N PHE A 180 5.28 4.21 -3.75
CA PHE A 180 4.85 3.91 -5.13
C PHE A 180 5.79 4.51 -6.17
N GLU A 181 6.25 5.74 -5.98
CA GLU A 181 7.24 6.37 -6.88
C GLU A 181 8.52 5.54 -6.94
N LEU A 182 9.08 5.19 -5.78
CA LEU A 182 10.33 4.43 -5.69
C LEU A 182 10.19 3.01 -6.21
N ALA A 183 9.06 2.33 -5.91
CA ALA A 183 8.81 0.98 -6.39
C ALA A 183 8.83 0.93 -7.92
N HIS A 184 8.12 1.83 -8.57
CA HIS A 184 8.08 1.89 -10.04
C HIS A 184 9.40 2.36 -10.65
N LYS A 185 10.07 3.34 -10.03
CA LYS A 185 11.36 3.85 -10.51
C LYS A 185 12.46 2.78 -10.50
N TYR A 186 12.51 1.97 -9.45
CA TYR A 186 13.58 0.99 -9.26
C TYR A 186 13.12 -0.45 -9.55
N ARG A 187 11.84 -0.66 -9.88
CA ARG A 187 11.25 -1.97 -10.12
C ARG A 187 11.61 -2.95 -9.00
N ASN A 188 11.25 -2.57 -7.78
CA ASN A 188 11.63 -3.28 -6.57
C ASN A 188 10.52 -3.13 -5.51
N PRO A 189 10.30 -4.12 -4.64
CA PRO A 189 9.40 -3.94 -3.52
C PRO A 189 9.86 -2.82 -2.58
N VAL A 190 8.92 -1.99 -2.14
CA VAL A 190 9.14 -0.94 -1.16
C VAL A 190 8.24 -1.19 0.04
N VAL A 191 8.83 -1.12 1.23
CA VAL A 191 8.12 -1.31 2.49
C VAL A 191 7.94 0.02 3.21
N VAL A 192 6.70 0.34 3.58
CA VAL A 192 6.38 1.38 4.55
C VAL A 192 6.32 0.69 5.91
N LEU A 193 7.28 0.99 6.78
CA LEU A 193 7.51 0.31 8.04
C LEU A 193 7.12 1.22 9.21
N ALA A 194 5.98 0.96 9.81
CA ALA A 194 5.45 1.69 10.96
C ALA A 194 5.15 0.72 12.11
N ASP A 195 4.73 1.25 13.26
CA ASP A 195 4.27 0.43 14.38
C ASP A 195 2.79 0.66 14.71
N GLY A 196 2.26 -0.18 15.61
CA GLY A 196 0.87 -0.12 16.01
C GLY A 196 0.47 1.20 16.67
N THR A 197 1.39 1.90 17.34
CA THR A 197 1.11 3.22 17.93
C THR A 197 0.82 4.22 16.82
N LEU A 198 1.70 4.31 15.84
CA LEU A 198 1.55 5.24 14.73
C LEU A 198 0.33 4.89 13.84
N GLY A 199 0.09 3.60 13.60
CA GLY A 199 -1.08 3.15 12.82
C GLY A 199 -2.41 3.54 13.47
N GLN A 200 -2.49 3.52 14.80
CA GLN A 200 -3.72 3.78 15.55
C GLN A 200 -3.90 5.24 16.00
N MET A 201 -2.82 6.00 16.14
CA MET A 201 -2.90 7.41 16.55
C MET A 201 -3.60 8.26 15.49
N ALA A 202 -4.25 9.32 15.92
CA ALA A 202 -4.93 10.25 15.02
C ALA A 202 -4.28 11.64 15.11
N GLU A 203 -4.00 12.21 13.94
CA GLU A 203 -3.44 13.56 13.80
C GLU A 203 -4.15 14.31 12.65
N PRO A 204 -4.03 15.64 12.59
CA PRO A 204 -4.47 16.41 11.43
C PRO A 204 -3.65 16.01 10.19
N LEU A 205 -4.33 15.67 9.11
CA LEU A 205 -3.71 15.36 7.81
C LEU A 205 -4.01 16.48 6.82
N GLU A 206 -2.98 17.07 6.23
CA GLU A 206 -3.08 17.86 5.02
C GLU A 206 -3.13 16.91 3.81
N PHE A 207 -4.25 16.97 3.07
CA PHE A 207 -4.42 16.11 1.90
C PHE A 207 -3.49 16.49 0.75
N PRO A 208 -2.93 15.52 0.00
CA PRO A 208 -2.16 15.82 -1.20
C PRO A 208 -2.97 16.67 -2.19
N LYS A 209 -2.32 17.59 -2.89
CA LYS A 209 -2.98 18.52 -3.82
C LYS A 209 -3.35 17.86 -5.15
N GLU A 210 -2.49 16.94 -5.60
CA GLU A 210 -2.61 16.30 -6.89
C GLU A 210 -2.55 14.78 -6.71
N ALA A 211 -3.32 14.07 -7.51
CA ALA A 211 -3.28 12.63 -7.56
C ALA A 211 -2.61 12.16 -8.85
N VAL A 212 -1.82 11.11 -8.72
CA VAL A 212 -1.19 10.42 -9.84
C VAL A 212 -2.25 9.58 -10.55
N ASP A 213 -2.33 9.69 -11.86
CA ASP A 213 -3.18 8.82 -12.69
C ASP A 213 -2.60 7.40 -12.68
N PRO A 214 -3.37 6.34 -12.39
CA PRO A 214 -2.89 4.99 -12.49
C PRO A 214 -2.64 4.63 -13.96
N THR A 215 -1.41 4.89 -14.39
CA THR A 215 -0.94 4.45 -15.70
C THR A 215 -0.30 3.08 -15.58
N ILE A 216 -0.70 2.18 -16.46
CA ILE A 216 -0.05 0.87 -16.58
C ILE A 216 1.20 1.05 -17.43
N ASP A 217 2.37 0.68 -16.90
CA ASP A 217 3.59 0.65 -17.69
C ASP A 217 3.55 -0.60 -18.60
N GLU A 218 3.25 -0.36 -19.88
CA GLU A 218 3.13 -1.42 -20.88
C GLU A 218 4.48 -1.90 -21.40
N SER A 219 5.58 -1.22 -21.09
CA SER A 219 6.90 -1.50 -21.67
C SER A 219 7.47 -2.85 -21.21
N TRP A 220 7.14 -3.27 -19.99
CA TRP A 220 7.62 -4.51 -19.37
C TRP A 220 6.49 -5.42 -18.86
N ALA A 221 5.27 -4.94 -18.83
CA ALA A 221 4.13 -5.68 -18.27
C ALA A 221 3.76 -6.90 -19.11
N VAL A 222 3.47 -8.01 -18.45
CA VAL A 222 2.94 -9.22 -19.08
C VAL A 222 1.50 -8.95 -19.50
N ARG A 223 1.28 -8.85 -20.81
CA ARG A 223 -0.06 -8.69 -21.38
C ARG A 223 -0.36 -9.84 -22.32
N GLY A 224 -1.61 -10.28 -22.31
CA GLY A 224 -2.07 -11.25 -23.30
C GLY A 224 -1.88 -10.74 -24.73
N ASN A 225 -2.02 -11.63 -25.70
CA ASN A 225 -1.96 -11.25 -27.11
C ASN A 225 -2.95 -10.09 -27.38
N LYS A 226 -2.42 -9.03 -27.98
CA LYS A 226 -3.21 -7.93 -28.54
C LYS A 226 -3.85 -8.37 -29.84
#